data_be257b47f55bb498b413b88f33025a96
#
_entry.id   be257b47f55bb498b413b88f33025a96
#
_cell.length_a   1.000
_cell.length_b   1.000
_cell.length_c   1.000
_cell.angle_alpha   90.00
_cell.angle_beta   90.00
_cell.angle_gamma   90.00
#
_symmetry.space_group_name_H-M   'P 1'
#
loop_
_entity.id
_entity.type
_entity.pdbx_description
1 polymer ?
#
loop_
_entity_poly.entity_id
_entity_poly.type
_entity_poly.pdbx_seq_one_letter_code
_entity_poly.pdbx_strand_id
1 'polypeptide(L)'
;MTIAEFPVSPVVKTVSVRAAPVRAFDFFARDLARWWPLAQFHTGPDPVDCAIEAHVGGQVFERAADGRETAWGTVVAFEPPHRLAFSWVIGLSADQAQLIDIRFAPEGGGTRIELTHSGWEKLGDALAAAALRERYDRGWATSSAVSLSMPIQQSEQRRFKPCQA
;
A
#
# COMPACT_ATOMS: atom_id res chain seq x y z
N MET A 1 37.23 -12.71 5.23
CA MET A 1 36.00 -13.15 5.90
C MET A 1 34.84 -12.54 5.13
N THR A 2 34.11 -13.32 4.40
CA THR A 2 32.87 -12.88 3.77
C THR A 2 31.84 -12.80 4.88
N ILE A 3 31.41 -11.59 5.22
CA ILE A 3 30.25 -11.41 6.08
C ILE A 3 29.08 -11.93 5.25
N ALA A 4 28.49 -13.04 5.67
CA ALA A 4 27.26 -13.51 5.07
C ALA A 4 26.23 -12.39 5.29
N GLU A 5 25.88 -11.67 4.22
CA GLU A 5 24.76 -10.77 4.23
C GLU A 5 23.50 -11.60 4.48
N PHE A 6 22.99 -11.52 5.70
CA PHE A 6 21.68 -12.08 5.99
C PHE A 6 20.65 -11.22 5.25
N PRO A 7 19.91 -11.79 4.30
CA PRO A 7 18.91 -11.02 3.59
C PRO A 7 17.88 -10.48 4.58
N VAL A 8 17.61 -9.19 4.52
CA VAL A 8 16.58 -8.56 5.34
C VAL A 8 15.21 -9.05 4.85
N SER A 9 14.49 -9.73 5.73
CA SER A 9 13.19 -10.33 5.39
C SER A 9 12.17 -9.29 4.97
N PRO A 10 11.27 -9.59 4.02
CA PRO A 10 10.15 -8.72 3.69
C PRO A 10 9.29 -8.39 4.90
N VAL A 11 8.63 -7.23 4.88
CA VAL A 11 7.49 -6.95 5.75
C VAL A 11 6.26 -7.59 5.13
N VAL A 12 5.54 -8.40 5.87
CA VAL A 12 4.29 -9.03 5.42
C VAL A 12 3.17 -8.66 6.39
N LYS A 13 2.09 -8.10 5.86
CA LYS A 13 0.88 -7.79 6.62
C LYS A 13 -0.32 -8.44 5.95
N THR A 14 -1.18 -9.02 6.77
CA THR A 14 -2.40 -9.68 6.31
C THR A 14 -3.60 -9.12 7.06
N VAL A 15 -4.67 -8.84 6.33
CA VAL A 15 -5.96 -8.43 6.89
C VAL A 15 -7.09 -9.13 6.16
N SER A 16 -8.14 -9.50 6.88
CA SER A 16 -9.37 -10.04 6.32
C SER A 16 -10.47 -9.00 6.41
N VAL A 17 -11.16 -8.78 5.29
CA VAL A 17 -12.28 -7.84 5.19
C VAL A 17 -13.53 -8.55 4.68
N ARG A 18 -14.71 -8.02 5.02
CA ARG A 18 -15.99 -8.60 4.58
C ARG A 18 -16.34 -8.29 3.14
N ALA A 19 -15.70 -7.30 2.53
CA ALA A 19 -15.94 -6.92 1.15
C ALA A 19 -15.47 -8.01 0.16
N ALA A 20 -16.20 -8.17 -0.94
CA ALA A 20 -15.79 -9.05 -2.04
C ALA A 20 -14.47 -8.56 -2.67
N PRO A 21 -13.66 -9.47 -3.28
CA PRO A 21 -12.35 -9.12 -3.85
C PRO A 21 -12.36 -7.93 -4.80
N VAL A 22 -13.36 -7.81 -5.67
CA VAL A 22 -13.50 -6.67 -6.59
C VAL A 22 -13.59 -5.34 -5.85
N ARG A 23 -14.37 -5.30 -4.77
CA ARG A 23 -14.53 -4.07 -3.96
C ARG A 23 -13.30 -3.75 -3.14
N ALA A 24 -12.67 -4.76 -2.56
CA ALA A 24 -11.45 -4.61 -1.82
C ALA A 24 -10.32 -4.09 -2.73
N PHE A 25 -10.17 -4.67 -3.91
CA PHE A 25 -9.22 -4.23 -4.91
C PHE A 25 -9.46 -2.78 -5.35
N ASP A 26 -10.68 -2.43 -5.71
CA ASP A 26 -11.04 -1.08 -6.16
C ASP A 26 -10.77 -0.03 -5.07
N PHE A 27 -11.06 -0.35 -3.82
CA PHE A 27 -10.76 0.53 -2.71
C PHE A 27 -9.26 0.82 -2.58
N PHE A 28 -8.43 -0.23 -2.66
CA PHE A 28 -6.98 -0.07 -2.60
C PHE A 28 -6.41 0.69 -3.79
N ALA A 29 -6.85 0.34 -4.99
CA ALA A 29 -6.27 0.86 -6.22
C ALA A 29 -6.77 2.26 -6.60
N ARG A 30 -8.01 2.62 -6.25
CA ARG A 30 -8.66 3.85 -6.73
C ARG A 30 -8.91 4.89 -5.64
N ASP A 31 -8.88 4.47 -4.38
CA ASP A 31 -9.21 5.32 -3.23
C ASP A 31 -8.04 5.49 -2.26
N LEU A 32 -6.80 5.61 -2.77
CA LEU A 32 -5.58 5.70 -1.95
C LEU A 32 -5.71 6.75 -0.85
N ALA A 33 -6.21 7.93 -1.15
CA ALA A 33 -6.38 9.03 -0.20
C ALA A 33 -7.33 8.70 0.96
N ARG A 34 -8.16 7.66 0.84
CA ARG A 34 -9.09 7.24 1.89
C ARG A 34 -8.47 6.30 2.91
N TRP A 35 -7.38 5.64 2.56
CA TRP A 35 -6.75 4.67 3.46
C TRP A 35 -5.29 5.01 3.79
N TRP A 36 -4.61 5.80 2.97
CA TRP A 36 -3.26 6.27 3.25
C TRP A 36 -3.29 7.42 4.26
N PRO A 37 -2.53 7.36 5.36
CA PRO A 37 -2.48 8.43 6.35
C PRO A 37 -1.58 9.59 5.88
N LEU A 38 -2.04 10.31 4.87
CA LEU A 38 -1.26 11.34 4.17
C LEU A 38 -0.73 12.44 5.10
N ALA A 39 -1.46 12.81 6.15
CA ALA A 39 -1.03 13.81 7.12
C ALA A 39 0.24 13.40 7.89
N GLN A 40 0.52 12.10 7.98
CA GLN A 40 1.67 11.56 8.71
C GLN A 40 2.79 11.07 7.79
N PHE A 41 2.44 10.61 6.59
CA PHE A 41 3.35 9.99 5.63
C PHE A 41 3.23 10.66 4.27
N HIS A 42 4.04 11.68 4.07
CA HIS A 42 4.16 12.43 2.82
C HIS A 42 5.62 12.88 2.62
N THR A 43 5.94 13.37 1.45
CA THR A 43 7.30 13.79 1.09
C THR A 43 7.40 15.26 0.74
N GLY A 44 6.37 15.82 0.12
CA GLY A 44 6.32 17.23 -0.25
C GLY A 44 5.64 18.12 0.79
N PRO A 45 5.71 19.45 0.62
CA PRO A 45 4.99 20.37 1.47
C PRO A 45 3.50 20.40 1.13
N ASP A 46 2.67 20.69 2.14
CA ASP A 46 1.22 20.91 1.99
C ASP A 46 0.48 19.82 1.17
N PRO A 47 0.62 18.53 1.53
CA PRO A 47 -0.04 17.46 0.81
C PRO A 47 -1.56 17.54 1.00
N VAL A 48 -2.32 17.48 -0.10
CA VAL A 48 -3.78 17.52 -0.08
C VAL A 48 -4.43 16.27 -0.63
N ASP A 49 -3.71 15.49 -1.43
CA ASP A 49 -4.24 14.29 -2.07
C ASP A 49 -3.12 13.30 -2.39
N CYS A 50 -3.47 12.04 -2.59
CA CYS A 50 -2.59 11.02 -3.14
C CYS A 50 -3.40 10.02 -3.97
N ALA A 51 -2.79 9.45 -4.99
CA ALA A 51 -3.48 8.55 -5.92
C ALA A 51 -2.53 7.51 -6.53
N ILE A 52 -3.16 6.47 -7.08
CA ILE A 52 -2.53 5.47 -7.94
C ILE A 52 -3.18 5.58 -9.32
N GLU A 53 -2.39 5.78 -10.36
CA GLU A 53 -2.87 5.64 -11.73
C GLU A 53 -3.10 4.15 -12.02
N ALA A 54 -4.33 3.79 -12.35
CA ALA A 54 -4.84 2.42 -12.36
C ALA A 54 -4.46 1.62 -13.62
N HIS A 55 -3.17 1.55 -13.92
CA HIS A 55 -2.60 0.76 -15.03
C HIS A 55 -1.11 0.51 -14.81
N VAL A 56 -0.56 -0.52 -15.43
CA VAL A 56 0.89 -0.76 -15.45
C VAL A 56 1.60 0.42 -16.10
N GLY A 57 2.67 0.91 -15.45
CA GLY A 57 3.39 2.13 -15.84
C GLY A 57 2.82 3.41 -15.26
N GLY A 58 1.63 3.35 -14.63
CA GLY A 58 1.05 4.48 -13.91
C GLY A 58 1.85 4.86 -12.67
N GLN A 59 1.69 6.09 -12.20
CA GLN A 59 2.39 6.58 -11.01
C GLN A 59 1.58 6.36 -9.74
N VAL A 60 2.29 6.15 -8.65
CA VAL A 60 1.81 6.34 -7.27
C VAL A 60 2.39 7.65 -6.78
N PHE A 61 1.56 8.60 -6.39
CA PHE A 61 2.02 9.96 -6.15
C PHE A 61 1.20 10.70 -5.09
N GLU A 62 1.79 11.74 -4.53
CA GLU A 62 1.10 12.77 -3.74
C GLU A 62 0.94 14.06 -4.55
N ARG A 63 -0.09 14.83 -4.20
CA ARG A 63 -0.34 16.15 -4.78
C ARG A 63 -0.37 17.19 -3.68
N ALA A 64 0.37 18.28 -3.88
CA ALA A 64 0.38 19.43 -3.01
C ALA A 64 -0.77 20.41 -3.32
N ALA A 65 -1.04 21.35 -2.41
CA ALA A 65 -2.09 22.37 -2.58
C ALA A 65 -1.90 23.26 -3.81
N ASP A 66 -0.64 23.45 -4.26
CA ASP A 66 -0.31 24.21 -5.48
C ASP A 66 -0.41 23.38 -6.77
N GLY A 67 -0.82 22.11 -6.67
CA GLY A 67 -1.00 21.18 -7.79
C GLY A 67 0.26 20.40 -8.18
N ARG A 68 1.41 20.64 -7.54
CA ARG A 68 2.63 19.84 -7.81
C ARG A 68 2.44 18.42 -7.35
N GLU A 69 2.92 17.49 -8.18
CA GLU A 69 2.90 16.06 -7.90
C GLU A 69 4.30 15.55 -7.59
N THR A 70 4.39 14.69 -6.59
CA THR A 70 5.63 13.99 -6.21
C THR A 70 5.39 12.49 -6.30
N ALA A 71 6.14 11.83 -7.19
CA ALA A 71 6.02 10.39 -7.38
C ALA A 71 6.61 9.62 -6.20
N TRP A 72 5.88 8.62 -5.74
CA TRP A 72 6.34 7.64 -4.75
C TRP A 72 6.78 6.32 -5.39
N GLY A 73 6.33 6.05 -6.60
CA GLY A 73 6.65 4.85 -7.34
C GLY A 73 5.86 4.70 -8.62
N THR A 74 6.00 3.54 -9.24
CA THR A 74 5.37 3.17 -10.50
C THR A 74 4.65 1.84 -10.37
N VAL A 75 3.45 1.72 -10.91
CA VAL A 75 2.68 0.48 -10.96
C VAL A 75 3.38 -0.53 -11.86
N VAL A 76 3.71 -1.70 -11.31
CA VAL A 76 4.38 -2.79 -12.04
C VAL A 76 3.47 -3.99 -12.30
N ALA A 77 2.40 -4.14 -11.54
CA ALA A 77 1.33 -5.11 -11.79
C ALA A 77 -0.03 -4.51 -11.45
N PHE A 78 -0.98 -4.69 -12.35
CA PHE A 78 -2.37 -4.26 -12.19
C PHE A 78 -3.29 -5.36 -12.73
N GLU A 79 -3.69 -6.26 -11.85
CA GLU A 79 -4.43 -7.50 -12.18
C GLU A 79 -5.72 -7.58 -11.36
N PRO A 80 -6.75 -6.77 -11.68
CA PRO A 80 -7.99 -6.79 -10.93
C PRO A 80 -8.71 -8.15 -11.04
N PRO A 81 -9.30 -8.64 -9.98
CA PRO A 81 -9.29 -8.15 -8.60
C PRO A 81 -8.24 -8.84 -7.72
N HIS A 82 -7.15 -9.36 -8.30
CA HIS A 82 -6.24 -10.31 -7.64
C HIS A 82 -4.95 -9.68 -7.11
N ARG A 83 -4.38 -8.72 -7.85
CA ARG A 83 -3.05 -8.22 -7.53
C ARG A 83 -2.84 -6.76 -7.97
N LEU A 84 -2.24 -6.00 -7.07
CA LEU A 84 -1.71 -4.66 -7.32
C LEU A 84 -0.27 -4.61 -6.80
N ALA A 85 0.68 -4.25 -7.63
CA ALA A 85 2.05 -4.07 -7.18
C ALA A 85 2.66 -2.80 -7.78
N PHE A 86 3.49 -2.12 -6.98
CA PHE A 86 4.17 -0.90 -7.40
C PHE A 86 5.54 -0.78 -6.74
N SER A 87 6.47 -0.14 -7.45
CA SER A 87 7.76 0.24 -6.88
C SER A 87 7.58 1.35 -5.86
N TRP A 88 8.53 1.46 -4.92
CA TRP A 88 8.48 2.42 -3.82
C TRP A 88 9.83 3.10 -3.67
N VAL A 89 9.88 4.41 -3.91
CA VAL A 89 11.13 5.18 -3.99
C VAL A 89 11.18 6.36 -3.03
N ILE A 90 10.30 6.43 -2.03
CA ILE A 90 10.29 7.53 -1.08
C ILE A 90 11.62 7.63 -0.34
N GLY A 91 12.33 8.75 -0.54
CA GLY A 91 13.63 8.99 0.07
C GLY A 91 14.76 8.11 -0.48
N LEU A 92 14.54 7.46 -1.63
CA LEU A 92 15.46 6.51 -2.25
C LEU A 92 15.76 6.92 -3.68
N SER A 93 16.89 6.46 -4.22
CA SER A 93 17.21 6.54 -5.65
C SER A 93 16.50 5.42 -6.43
N ALA A 94 16.43 5.56 -7.76
CA ALA A 94 15.71 4.60 -8.60
C ALA A 94 16.27 3.17 -8.52
N ASP A 95 17.58 3.01 -8.34
CA ASP A 95 18.25 1.73 -8.15
C ASP A 95 18.00 1.09 -6.78
N GLN A 96 17.55 1.88 -5.81
CA GLN A 96 17.15 1.44 -4.47
C GLN A 96 15.64 1.18 -4.35
N ALA A 97 14.90 1.26 -5.45
CA ALA A 97 13.45 1.08 -5.45
C ALA A 97 13.05 -0.26 -4.81
N GLN A 98 12.16 -0.16 -3.84
CA GLN A 98 11.56 -1.31 -3.17
C GLN A 98 10.29 -1.73 -3.91
N LEU A 99 9.68 -2.83 -3.52
CA LEU A 99 8.44 -3.34 -4.09
C LEU A 99 7.38 -3.49 -3.01
N ILE A 100 6.20 -2.95 -3.29
CA ILE A 100 4.98 -3.24 -2.54
C ILE A 100 4.09 -4.09 -3.42
N ASP A 101 3.75 -5.30 -2.98
CA ASP A 101 2.91 -6.27 -3.67
C ASP A 101 1.70 -6.57 -2.79
N ILE A 102 0.51 -6.30 -3.30
CA ILE A 102 -0.75 -6.50 -2.57
C ILE A 102 -1.58 -7.54 -3.32
N ARG A 103 -1.94 -8.61 -2.61
CA ARG A 103 -2.73 -9.73 -3.15
C ARG A 103 -4.08 -9.82 -2.44
N PHE A 104 -5.10 -10.14 -3.22
CA PHE A 104 -6.49 -10.22 -2.81
C PHE A 104 -7.02 -11.61 -3.13
N ALA A 105 -7.42 -12.34 -2.12
CA ALA A 105 -7.97 -13.69 -2.27
C ALA A 105 -9.33 -13.82 -1.58
N PRO A 106 -10.30 -14.53 -2.18
CA PRO A 106 -11.56 -14.84 -1.51
C PRO A 106 -11.32 -15.61 -0.21
N GLU A 107 -11.98 -15.22 0.86
CA GLU A 107 -11.90 -15.91 2.15
C GLU A 107 -13.19 -15.71 2.94
N GLY A 108 -13.89 -16.79 3.28
CA GLY A 108 -15.03 -16.78 4.19
C GLY A 108 -16.14 -15.78 3.84
N GLY A 109 -16.48 -15.61 2.56
CA GLY A 109 -17.46 -14.64 2.09
C GLY A 109 -16.92 -13.20 1.97
N GLY A 110 -15.66 -12.98 2.28
CA GLY A 110 -14.96 -11.71 2.13
C GLY A 110 -13.65 -11.86 1.37
N THR A 111 -12.66 -11.09 1.76
CA THR A 111 -11.34 -11.07 1.10
C THR A 111 -10.22 -11.09 2.13
N ARG A 112 -9.25 -11.95 1.91
CA ARG A 112 -7.93 -11.88 2.55
C ARG A 112 -7.03 -10.99 1.71
N ILE A 113 -6.46 -9.97 2.34
CA ILE A 113 -5.54 -9.03 1.71
C ILE A 113 -4.17 -9.24 2.33
N GLU A 114 -3.17 -9.51 1.51
CA GLU A 114 -1.77 -9.67 1.93
C GLU A 114 -0.91 -8.62 1.25
N LEU A 115 -0.24 -7.81 2.05
CA LEU A 115 0.73 -6.82 1.59
C LEU A 115 2.13 -7.31 1.92
N THR A 116 3.00 -7.33 0.93
CA THR A 116 4.42 -7.64 1.07
C THR A 116 5.25 -6.43 0.64
N HIS A 117 6.13 -5.95 1.52
CA HIS A 117 7.09 -4.88 1.22
C HIS A 117 8.50 -5.47 1.25
N SER A 118 9.16 -5.49 0.12
CA SER A 118 10.46 -6.17 -0.10
C SER A 118 11.45 -5.28 -0.85
N GLY A 119 12.68 -5.76 -1.02
CA GLY A 119 13.73 -5.04 -1.74
C GLY A 119 14.68 -4.26 -0.83
N TRP A 120 14.71 -4.60 0.46
CA TRP A 120 15.55 -3.92 1.47
C TRP A 120 17.04 -4.03 1.17
N GLU A 121 17.49 -5.13 0.56
CA GLU A 121 18.86 -5.41 0.13
C GLU A 121 19.41 -4.35 -0.84
N LYS A 122 18.54 -3.67 -1.57
CA LYS A 122 18.90 -2.62 -2.53
C LYS A 122 19.46 -1.36 -1.90
N LEU A 123 19.30 -1.20 -0.58
CA LEU A 123 19.94 -0.09 0.14
C LEU A 123 21.46 -0.24 0.24
N GLY A 124 22.00 -1.47 0.07
CA GLY A 124 23.43 -1.72 0.12
C GLY A 124 24.09 -1.66 1.51
N ASP A 125 23.32 -1.34 2.54
CA ASP A 125 23.74 -1.32 3.95
C ASP A 125 22.73 -2.10 4.79
N ALA A 126 23.17 -3.20 5.38
CA ALA A 126 22.30 -4.10 6.12
C ALA A 126 21.71 -3.47 7.40
N LEU A 127 22.44 -2.58 8.07
CA LEU A 127 21.95 -1.89 9.26
C LEU A 127 20.90 -0.84 8.90
N ALA A 128 21.17 -0.05 7.86
CA ALA A 128 20.21 0.91 7.34
C ALA A 128 18.95 0.22 6.82
N ALA A 129 19.08 -0.90 6.12
CA ALA A 129 17.98 -1.71 5.62
C ALA A 129 17.12 -2.27 6.77
N ALA A 130 17.73 -2.81 7.80
CA ALA A 130 17.02 -3.32 8.97
C ALA A 130 16.26 -2.22 9.72
N ALA A 131 16.87 -1.07 9.92
CA ALA A 131 16.27 0.06 10.59
C ALA A 131 15.07 0.64 9.80
N LEU A 132 15.22 0.78 8.49
CA LEU A 132 14.14 1.26 7.62
C LEU A 132 12.99 0.25 7.55
N ARG A 133 13.30 -1.04 7.40
CA ARG A 133 12.30 -2.12 7.44
C ARG A 133 11.47 -2.07 8.72
N GLU A 134 12.10 -1.89 9.86
CA GLU A 134 11.39 -1.83 11.15
C GLU A 134 10.46 -0.61 11.23
N ARG A 135 10.85 0.53 10.69
CA ARG A 135 9.99 1.72 10.59
C ARG A 135 8.76 1.44 9.74
N TYR A 136 8.93 0.79 8.60
CA TYR A 136 7.80 0.41 7.74
C TYR A 136 6.93 -0.69 8.36
N ASP A 137 7.52 -1.64 9.05
CA ASP A 137 6.75 -2.68 9.76
C ASP A 137 5.79 -2.07 10.77
N ARG A 138 6.24 -1.09 11.55
CA ARG A 138 5.39 -0.33 12.47
C ARG A 138 4.38 0.56 11.74
N GLY A 139 4.78 1.23 10.68
CA GLY A 139 3.91 2.09 9.87
C GLY A 139 2.77 1.31 9.22
N TRP A 140 3.07 0.16 8.63
CA TRP A 140 2.07 -0.72 8.04
C TRP A 140 1.11 -1.32 9.07
N ALA A 141 1.58 -1.65 10.26
CA ALA A 141 0.72 -2.12 11.34
C ALA A 141 -0.32 -1.07 11.76
N THR A 142 0.07 0.20 11.79
CA THR A 142 -0.83 1.32 12.12
C THR A 142 -1.81 1.62 10.99
N SER A 143 -1.37 1.54 9.73
CA SER A 143 -2.17 1.87 8.56
C SER A 143 -3.13 0.75 8.14
N SER A 144 -2.70 -0.51 8.26
CA SER A 144 -3.37 -1.63 7.59
C SER A 144 -4.49 -2.27 8.40
N ALA A 145 -4.31 -2.49 9.70
CA ALA A 145 -5.23 -3.37 10.43
C ALA A 145 -6.52 -2.66 10.85
N VAL A 146 -6.46 -1.38 11.15
CA VAL A 146 -7.60 -0.62 11.70
C VAL A 146 -8.23 0.29 10.65
N SER A 147 -7.41 0.97 9.84
CA SER A 147 -7.92 1.95 8.87
C SER A 147 -8.45 1.31 7.59
N LEU A 148 -7.93 0.15 7.16
CA LEU A 148 -8.31 -0.50 5.90
C LEU A 148 -9.59 -1.32 6.01
N SER A 149 -9.85 -1.94 7.16
CA SER A 149 -11.05 -2.77 7.33
C SER A 149 -12.32 -1.94 7.56
N MET A 150 -12.22 -0.81 8.27
CA MET A 150 -13.41 -0.02 8.66
C MET A 150 -14.14 0.66 7.49
N PRO A 151 -13.49 1.36 6.56
CA PRO A 151 -14.21 2.00 5.45
C PRO A 151 -14.84 1.02 4.48
N ILE A 152 -14.20 -0.12 4.22
CA ILE A 152 -14.73 -1.16 3.33
C ILE A 152 -15.94 -1.82 3.97
N GLN A 153 -15.88 -2.15 5.25
CA GLN A 153 -17.00 -2.73 6.01
C GLN A 153 -18.18 -1.77 6.11
N GLN A 154 -17.95 -0.49 6.35
CA GLN A 154 -19.01 0.53 6.44
C GLN A 154 -19.73 0.74 5.10
N SER A 155 -19.02 0.63 3.97
CA SER A 155 -19.65 0.77 2.65
C SER A 155 -20.61 -0.37 2.33
N GLU A 156 -20.39 -1.57 2.88
CA GLU A 156 -21.33 -2.70 2.73
C GLU A 156 -22.56 -2.55 3.63
N GLN A 157 -22.39 -2.10 4.86
CA GLN A 157 -23.51 -1.86 5.77
C GLN A 157 -24.51 -0.80 5.26
N ARG A 158 -24.05 0.17 4.47
CA ARG A 158 -24.91 1.19 3.85
C ARG A 158 -25.75 0.65 2.69
N ARG A 159 -25.34 -0.46 2.05
CA ARG A 159 -26.08 -1.08 0.95
C ARG A 159 -27.24 -1.97 1.43
N PHE A 160 -27.22 -2.42 2.68
CA PHE A 160 -28.25 -3.31 3.27
C PHE A 160 -29.22 -2.57 4.20
N LYS A 161 -29.54 -1.30 3.94
CA LYS A 161 -30.78 -0.77 4.51
C LYS A 161 -31.95 -1.25 3.62
N PRO A 162 -32.80 -2.16 4.11
CA PRO A 162 -34.01 -2.49 3.38
C PRO A 162 -34.85 -1.21 3.31
N CYS A 163 -35.39 -0.92 2.12
CA CYS A 163 -36.51 0.01 1.99
C CYS A 163 -37.60 -0.50 2.91
N GLN A 164 -37.81 0.19 4.01
CA GLN A 164 -39.07 0.05 4.75
C GLN A 164 -40.12 0.79 3.94
N ALA A 165 -41.06 0.01 3.41
CA ALA A 165 -42.28 0.50 2.83
C ALA A 165 -43.15 1.16 3.91
#